data_60fefbd5a3d645fa6365d627c4310343
#
_entry.id   60fefbd5a3d645fa6365d627c4310343
#
_cell.length_a   1.000
_cell.length_b   1.000
_cell.length_c   1.000
_cell.angle_alpha   90.00
_cell.angle_beta   90.00
_cell.angle_gamma   90.00
#
_symmetry.space_group_name_H-M   'P 1'
#
loop_
_entity.id
_entity.type
_entity.pdbx_description
1 polymer ?
#
loop_
_entity_poly.entity_id
_entity_poly.type
_entity_poly.pdbx_seq_one_letter_code
_entity_poly.pdbx_strand_id
1 'polypeptide(L)'
;MMLRELLEANLRGAGPRVLAVALLSCVASVTRGEELSGAEAAQASVNVAVADPPLSDSGFWIVSTHDSPQSFDHARPRFCPAVLRYEQCVGYRPSRIAELCAGLEPGIPVCIMVHGSFVDWASACRESISTWHWLRRGSMGRRMQMIYLTWPSYSPLGPMLQLEVNKLGRRAARNGYYLAELTQHVPPECPICLLGHSHGTRVIASALHLLAGGSVQGVCHPYARAAGRHIRTVFAASAIDHDWLNPSHRYGRALCSTQCLLNLQNRRDPALRIYSCRLPLIAKQPFGLTGLTFRDRRQLGAWGQKVNDYDVTEVIGAAHLWPYYFNRISLACAVHNYVYFPERIPPSAASSN
;
A
#
# COMPACT_ATOMS: atom_id res chain seq x y z
N MET A 1 -11.80 -12.44 -24.61
CA MET A 1 -13.01 -12.11 -25.38
C MET A 1 -13.82 -11.00 -24.72
N MET A 2 -14.26 -11.15 -23.49
CA MET A 2 -15.10 -10.17 -22.74
C MET A 2 -14.49 -8.74 -22.58
N LEU A 3 -13.15 -8.63 -22.40
CA LEU A 3 -12.47 -7.32 -22.28
C LEU A 3 -12.47 -6.52 -23.58
N ARG A 4 -12.48 -7.20 -24.72
CA ARG A 4 -12.54 -6.59 -26.06
C ARG A 4 -13.93 -6.02 -26.33
N GLU A 5 -14.98 -6.74 -25.94
CA GLU A 5 -16.38 -6.28 -26.04
C GLU A 5 -16.68 -5.08 -25.14
N LEU A 6 -16.05 -5.01 -23.97
CA LEU A 6 -16.14 -3.86 -23.04
C LEU A 6 -15.46 -2.60 -23.61
N LEU A 7 -14.32 -2.76 -24.26
CA LEU A 7 -13.64 -1.66 -24.95
C LEU A 7 -14.45 -1.15 -26.14
N GLU A 8 -15.07 -2.05 -26.89
CA GLU A 8 -15.93 -1.69 -28.02
C GLU A 8 -17.27 -1.07 -27.59
N ALA A 9 -17.85 -1.50 -26.47
CA ALA A 9 -19.05 -0.90 -25.88
C ALA A 9 -18.80 0.52 -25.36
N ASN A 10 -17.64 0.78 -24.78
CA ASN A 10 -17.23 2.11 -24.31
C ASN A 10 -17.01 3.09 -25.48
N LEU A 11 -16.53 2.59 -26.62
CA LEU A 11 -16.35 3.37 -27.85
C LEU A 11 -17.68 3.70 -28.57
N ARG A 12 -18.77 2.96 -28.27
CA ARG A 12 -20.09 3.15 -28.89
C ARG A 12 -21.13 3.84 -28.00
N GLY A 13 -20.73 4.44 -26.87
CA GLY A 13 -21.64 5.23 -26.02
C GLY A 13 -22.66 4.40 -25.22
N ALA A 14 -22.38 3.13 -24.95
CA ALA A 14 -23.24 2.31 -24.09
C ALA A 14 -23.17 2.80 -22.64
N GLY A 15 -24.32 3.07 -22.04
CA GLY A 15 -24.48 3.75 -20.78
C GLY A 15 -23.96 3.00 -19.53
N PRO A 16 -23.99 3.65 -18.35
CA PRO A 16 -23.34 3.21 -17.10
C PRO A 16 -23.79 1.85 -16.53
N ARG A 17 -24.91 1.29 -17.01
CA ARG A 17 -25.44 -0.01 -16.57
C ARG A 17 -24.60 -1.20 -17.05
N VAL A 18 -24.00 -1.12 -18.24
CA VAL A 18 -23.13 -2.18 -18.79
C VAL A 18 -21.80 -2.24 -18.05
N LEU A 19 -21.30 -1.08 -17.62
CA LEU A 19 -20.07 -0.99 -16.82
C LEU A 19 -20.24 -1.64 -15.42
N ALA A 20 -21.40 -1.45 -14.79
CA ALA A 20 -21.70 -2.01 -13.47
C ALA A 20 -21.76 -3.56 -13.48
N VAL A 21 -22.34 -4.15 -14.53
CA VAL A 21 -22.42 -5.62 -14.66
C VAL A 21 -21.06 -6.24 -14.92
N ALA A 22 -20.21 -5.59 -15.69
CA ALA A 22 -18.87 -6.07 -15.98
C ALA A 22 -17.91 -5.97 -14.76
N LEU A 23 -18.10 -4.94 -13.92
CA LEU A 23 -17.40 -4.79 -12.64
C LEU A 23 -17.80 -5.87 -11.65
N LEU A 24 -19.10 -6.21 -11.57
CA LEU A 24 -19.60 -7.32 -10.76
C LEU A 24 -19.03 -8.66 -11.21
N SER A 25 -18.88 -8.89 -12.52
CA SER A 25 -18.25 -10.10 -13.06
C SER A 25 -16.77 -10.19 -12.79
N CYS A 26 -16.02 -9.09 -12.85
CA CYS A 26 -14.59 -9.07 -12.47
C CYS A 26 -14.37 -9.31 -10.98
N VAL A 27 -15.24 -8.79 -10.13
CA VAL A 27 -15.15 -9.00 -8.68
C VAL A 27 -15.66 -10.40 -8.29
N ALA A 28 -16.67 -10.92 -8.95
CA ALA A 28 -17.15 -12.29 -8.73
C ALA A 28 -16.13 -13.36 -9.16
N SER A 29 -15.31 -13.11 -10.17
CA SER A 29 -14.19 -13.98 -10.55
C SER A 29 -13.06 -13.97 -9.51
N VAL A 30 -12.94 -12.89 -8.74
CA VAL A 30 -11.96 -12.74 -7.66
C VAL A 30 -12.39 -13.48 -6.39
N THR A 31 -13.70 -13.63 -6.16
CA THR A 31 -14.23 -14.35 -4.98
C THR A 31 -14.37 -15.86 -5.17
N ARG A 32 -14.39 -16.35 -6.40
CA ARG A 32 -14.22 -17.77 -6.69
C ARG A 32 -12.71 -18.02 -6.83
N GLY A 33 -12.07 -18.44 -5.74
CA GLY A 33 -10.72 -18.97 -5.77
C GLY A 33 -10.68 -20.16 -6.75
N GLU A 34 -10.21 -19.93 -7.97
CA GLU A 34 -9.67 -21.00 -8.75
C GLU A 34 -8.43 -21.50 -8.01
N GLU A 35 -8.55 -22.68 -7.40
CA GLU A 35 -7.42 -23.48 -6.96
C GLU A 35 -6.53 -23.69 -8.19
N LEU A 36 -5.48 -22.90 -8.31
CA LEU A 36 -4.40 -23.18 -9.26
C LEU A 36 -3.82 -24.54 -8.84
N SER A 37 -4.07 -25.54 -9.66
CA SER A 37 -3.57 -26.90 -9.47
C SER A 37 -2.06 -26.87 -9.29
N GLY A 38 -1.59 -27.50 -8.21
CA GLY A 38 -0.20 -27.50 -7.75
C GLY A 38 0.79 -28.32 -8.61
N ALA A 39 0.65 -28.33 -9.94
CA ALA A 39 1.47 -29.16 -10.83
C ALA A 39 2.57 -28.42 -11.62
N GLU A 40 2.60 -27.08 -11.65
CA GLU A 40 3.62 -26.34 -12.43
C GLU A 40 4.62 -25.52 -11.60
N ALA A 41 4.59 -25.64 -10.27
CA ALA A 41 5.53 -24.92 -9.38
C ALA A 41 6.79 -25.73 -9.02
N ALA A 42 7.02 -26.88 -9.62
CA ALA A 42 8.03 -27.84 -9.18
C ALA A 42 9.27 -27.92 -10.07
N GLN A 43 9.79 -26.83 -10.64
CA GLN A 43 11.12 -26.87 -11.28
C GLN A 43 11.78 -25.48 -11.28
N ALA A 44 12.39 -25.11 -10.17
CA ALA A 44 13.60 -24.26 -10.06
C ALA A 44 13.97 -24.09 -8.58
N SER A 45 14.27 -25.17 -7.87
CA SER A 45 14.91 -25.09 -6.56
C SER A 45 16.43 -25.04 -6.73
N VAL A 46 16.98 -23.83 -6.78
CA VAL A 46 18.37 -23.63 -6.43
C VAL A 46 18.44 -23.68 -4.91
N ASN A 47 18.92 -24.78 -4.36
CA ASN A 47 19.23 -24.95 -2.94
C ASN A 47 20.40 -24.06 -2.56
N VAL A 48 20.12 -22.82 -2.18
CA VAL A 48 21.05 -22.06 -1.34
C VAL A 48 20.61 -22.34 0.09
N ALA A 49 21.41 -23.09 0.82
CA ALA A 49 21.24 -23.30 2.26
C ALA A 49 21.40 -21.94 2.95
N VAL A 50 20.30 -21.26 3.20
CA VAL A 50 20.26 -20.05 4.02
C VAL A 50 20.21 -20.52 5.46
N ALA A 51 21.23 -20.19 6.25
CA ALA A 51 21.25 -20.40 7.69
C ALA A 51 19.97 -19.85 8.33
N ASP A 52 19.40 -20.57 9.28
CA ASP A 52 18.21 -20.13 10.00
C ASP A 52 18.46 -18.76 10.63
N PRO A 53 17.58 -17.75 10.38
CA PRO A 53 17.73 -16.43 10.94
C PRO A 53 17.51 -16.46 12.48
N PRO A 54 18.16 -15.56 13.23
CA PRO A 54 18.00 -15.51 14.68
C PRO A 54 16.55 -15.31 15.10
N LEU A 55 16.20 -15.81 16.29
CA LEU A 55 14.83 -15.89 16.85
C LEU A 55 14.01 -14.59 16.83
N SER A 56 14.65 -13.42 16.76
CA SER A 56 13.99 -12.11 16.64
C SER A 56 13.21 -11.93 15.31
N ASP A 57 13.50 -12.74 14.29
CA ASP A 57 12.85 -12.67 12.96
C ASP A 57 11.78 -13.75 12.77
N SER A 58 11.29 -14.39 13.83
CA SER A 58 10.35 -15.50 13.78
C SER A 58 8.88 -15.09 13.57
N GLY A 59 8.60 -13.80 13.42
CA GLY A 59 7.22 -13.34 13.27
C GLY A 59 7.07 -11.85 12.97
N PHE A 60 5.81 -11.39 13.04
CA PHE A 60 5.43 -9.99 12.76
C PHE A 60 4.22 -9.57 13.59
N TRP A 61 3.84 -8.30 13.50
CA TRP A 61 2.69 -7.74 14.19
C TRP A 61 1.56 -7.43 13.20
N ILE A 62 0.30 -7.66 13.62
CA ILE A 62 -0.87 -7.08 12.98
C ILE A 62 -1.41 -5.98 13.89
N VAL A 63 -1.67 -4.81 13.32
CA VAL A 63 -2.35 -3.70 13.98
C VAL A 63 -3.65 -3.42 13.23
N SER A 64 -4.77 -3.53 13.91
CA SER A 64 -6.10 -3.30 13.35
C SER A 64 -6.67 -1.98 13.83
N THR A 65 -7.18 -1.17 12.91
CA THR A 65 -7.88 0.09 13.22
C THR A 65 -9.41 -0.04 13.15
N HIS A 66 -9.94 -1.27 13.12
CA HIS A 66 -11.39 -1.50 12.99
C HIS A 66 -12.19 -0.91 14.16
N ASP A 67 -11.62 -0.93 15.37
CA ASP A 67 -12.24 -0.39 16.58
C ASP A 67 -11.98 1.12 16.77
N SER A 68 -11.18 1.71 15.90
CA SER A 68 -10.95 3.15 15.92
C SER A 68 -12.09 3.89 15.20
N PRO A 69 -12.51 5.08 15.68
CA PRO A 69 -13.62 5.83 15.08
C PRO A 69 -13.43 6.09 13.59
N GLN A 70 -14.42 5.76 12.78
CA GLN A 70 -14.39 5.97 11.32
C GLN A 70 -15.06 7.28 10.88
N SER A 71 -15.54 8.10 11.82
CA SER A 71 -15.98 9.49 11.65
C SER A 71 -15.10 10.42 12.47
N PHE A 72 -14.84 11.63 11.95
CA PHE A 72 -14.14 12.68 12.68
C PHE A 72 -15.17 13.74 13.10
N ASP A 73 -15.82 13.53 14.24
CA ASP A 73 -16.74 14.49 14.81
C ASP A 73 -15.95 15.52 15.59
N HIS A 74 -15.42 16.55 14.94
CA HIS A 74 -14.73 17.72 15.46
C HIS A 74 -13.77 17.54 16.66
N ALA A 75 -13.71 16.35 17.26
CA ALA A 75 -12.80 15.97 18.31
C ALA A 75 -11.56 15.25 17.73
N ARG A 76 -10.47 15.26 18.49
CA ARG A 76 -9.27 14.51 18.17
C ARG A 76 -9.61 13.01 18.07
N PRO A 77 -9.36 12.36 16.91
CA PRO A 77 -9.69 10.94 16.76
C PRO A 77 -8.91 10.10 17.77
N ARG A 78 -9.60 9.21 18.48
CA ARG A 78 -8.96 8.28 19.42
C ARG A 78 -8.41 7.08 18.65
N PHE A 79 -7.13 6.82 18.79
CA PHE A 79 -6.51 5.60 18.27
C PHE A 79 -6.77 4.43 19.21
N CYS A 80 -7.56 3.47 18.78
CA CYS A 80 -7.94 2.27 19.55
C CYS A 80 -7.54 1.02 18.73
N PRO A 81 -6.23 0.67 18.68
CA PRO A 81 -5.79 -0.46 17.88
C PRO A 81 -6.04 -1.77 18.61
N ALA A 82 -6.56 -2.79 17.87
CA ALA A 82 -6.37 -4.18 18.25
C ALA A 82 -5.02 -4.65 17.71
N VAL A 83 -4.24 -5.34 18.53
CA VAL A 83 -2.89 -5.80 18.17
C VAL A 83 -2.80 -7.31 18.30
N LEU A 84 -2.21 -7.95 17.31
CA LEU A 84 -1.88 -9.37 17.31
C LEU A 84 -0.39 -9.55 17.02
N ARG A 85 0.21 -10.54 17.66
CA ARG A 85 1.53 -11.06 17.33
C ARG A 85 1.36 -12.36 16.55
N TYR A 86 1.97 -12.45 15.38
CA TYR A 86 2.15 -13.71 14.66
C TYR A 86 3.56 -14.26 14.93
N GLU A 87 3.64 -15.53 15.27
CA GLU A 87 4.89 -16.25 15.39
C GLU A 87 4.82 -17.53 14.55
N GLN A 88 5.85 -17.78 13.77
CA GLN A 88 5.95 -19.00 12.96
C GLN A 88 5.84 -20.22 13.88
N CYS A 89 5.10 -21.24 13.48
CA CYS A 89 4.81 -22.46 14.25
C CYS A 89 3.84 -22.30 15.44
N VAL A 90 3.52 -21.06 15.89
CA VAL A 90 2.56 -20.81 16.98
C VAL A 90 1.25 -20.21 16.44
N GLY A 91 1.33 -19.35 15.43
CA GLY A 91 0.18 -18.65 14.86
C GLY A 91 -0.04 -17.29 15.48
N TYR A 92 -1.29 -16.80 15.44
CA TYR A 92 -1.68 -15.50 15.96
C TYR A 92 -2.05 -15.56 17.44
N ARG A 93 -1.56 -14.61 18.21
CA ARG A 93 -1.97 -14.39 19.60
C ARG A 93 -2.35 -12.92 19.84
N PRO A 94 -3.37 -12.64 20.67
CA PRO A 94 -3.69 -11.28 21.10
C PRO A 94 -2.49 -10.61 21.78
N SER A 95 -2.36 -9.31 21.57
CA SER A 95 -1.30 -8.50 22.16
C SER A 95 -1.80 -7.07 22.38
N ARG A 96 -0.90 -6.17 22.82
CA ARG A 96 -1.19 -4.77 23.09
C ARG A 96 -0.17 -3.87 22.42
N ILE A 97 -0.53 -2.61 22.21
CA ILE A 97 0.38 -1.61 21.61
C ILE A 97 1.67 -1.45 22.43
N ALA A 98 1.61 -1.55 23.76
CA ALA A 98 2.78 -1.50 24.63
C ALA A 98 3.75 -2.67 24.38
N GLU A 99 3.22 -3.88 24.17
CA GLU A 99 4.02 -5.06 23.85
C GLU A 99 4.64 -4.96 22.44
N LEU A 100 3.90 -4.38 21.48
CA LEU A 100 4.45 -4.07 20.17
C LEU A 100 5.64 -3.11 20.31
N CYS A 101 5.46 -1.99 21.03
CA CYS A 101 6.54 -1.02 21.23
C CYS A 101 7.77 -1.64 21.89
N ALA A 102 7.57 -2.44 22.94
CA ALA A 102 8.66 -3.13 23.65
C ALA A 102 9.31 -4.23 22.81
N GLY A 103 8.56 -4.83 21.89
CA GLY A 103 9.04 -5.90 21.00
C GLY A 103 9.72 -5.42 19.72
N LEU A 104 9.72 -4.11 19.46
CA LEU A 104 10.47 -3.52 18.36
C LEU A 104 11.91 -3.26 18.76
N GLU A 105 12.84 -3.88 18.08
CA GLU A 105 14.28 -3.78 18.35
C GLU A 105 14.82 -2.46 17.76
N PRO A 106 15.41 -1.59 18.59
CA PRO A 106 15.98 -0.31 18.13
C PRO A 106 17.02 -0.48 17.04
N GLY A 107 17.03 0.43 16.06
CA GLY A 107 17.95 0.41 14.93
C GLY A 107 17.60 -0.57 13.80
N ILE A 108 16.69 -1.53 14.03
CA ILE A 108 16.22 -2.43 12.97
C ILE A 108 15.06 -1.77 12.21
N PRO A 109 15.12 -1.69 10.86
CA PRO A 109 14.04 -1.10 10.07
C PRO A 109 12.68 -1.75 10.32
N VAL A 110 11.63 -0.94 10.37
CA VAL A 110 10.25 -1.37 10.52
C VAL A 110 9.51 -1.15 9.20
N CYS A 111 9.03 -2.22 8.56
CA CYS A 111 8.17 -2.14 7.41
C CYS A 111 6.70 -2.20 7.84
N ILE A 112 5.95 -1.10 7.64
CA ILE A 112 4.51 -1.07 7.89
C ILE A 112 3.81 -1.27 6.54
N MET A 113 3.21 -2.47 6.36
CA MET A 113 2.41 -2.80 5.18
C MET A 113 0.96 -2.40 5.39
N VAL A 114 0.36 -1.72 4.40
CA VAL A 114 -1.04 -1.29 4.40
C VAL A 114 -1.76 -1.85 3.18
N HIS A 115 -2.72 -2.74 3.40
CA HIS A 115 -3.46 -3.40 2.32
C HIS A 115 -4.48 -2.49 1.60
N GLY A 116 -4.98 -2.96 0.47
CA GLY A 116 -5.99 -2.30 -0.36
C GLY A 116 -7.42 -2.39 0.18
N SER A 117 -8.40 -2.09 -0.68
CA SER A 117 -9.82 -2.28 -0.39
C SER A 117 -10.26 -3.73 -0.61
N PHE A 118 -11.42 -4.07 -0.04
CA PHE A 118 -12.08 -5.38 -0.15
C PHE A 118 -11.28 -6.54 0.47
N VAL A 119 -10.40 -6.24 1.41
CA VAL A 119 -9.67 -7.23 2.20
C VAL A 119 -10.45 -7.48 3.49
N ASP A 120 -10.96 -8.68 3.67
CA ASP A 120 -11.56 -9.15 4.91
C ASP A 120 -10.49 -9.63 5.90
N TRP A 121 -10.90 -9.99 7.11
CA TRP A 121 -9.99 -10.41 8.16
C TRP A 121 -9.19 -11.68 7.78
N ALA A 122 -9.85 -12.67 7.19
CA ALA A 122 -9.20 -13.92 6.80
C ALA A 122 -8.16 -13.70 5.70
N SER A 123 -8.48 -12.82 4.74
CA SER A 123 -7.55 -12.40 3.69
C SER A 123 -6.38 -11.60 4.26
N ALA A 124 -6.63 -10.68 5.20
CA ALA A 124 -5.58 -9.92 5.87
C ALA A 124 -4.58 -10.84 6.59
N CYS A 125 -5.06 -11.88 7.28
CA CYS A 125 -4.21 -12.89 7.91
C CYS A 125 -3.36 -13.66 6.88
N ARG A 126 -3.95 -14.13 5.79
CA ARG A 126 -3.19 -14.84 4.73
C ARG A 126 -2.17 -13.95 4.03
N GLU A 127 -2.59 -12.76 3.65
CA GLU A 127 -1.72 -11.81 2.94
C GLU A 127 -0.56 -11.32 3.80
N SER A 128 -0.78 -11.14 5.11
CA SER A 128 0.28 -10.70 6.02
C SER A 128 1.41 -11.73 6.13
N ILE A 129 1.08 -13.03 6.23
CA ILE A 129 2.07 -14.12 6.25
C ILE A 129 2.84 -14.14 4.91
N SER A 130 2.12 -14.12 3.79
CA SER A 130 2.73 -14.16 2.46
C SER A 130 3.62 -12.95 2.20
N THR A 131 3.18 -11.76 2.62
CA THR A 131 3.97 -10.52 2.51
C THR A 131 5.25 -10.60 3.34
N TRP A 132 5.16 -11.10 4.57
CA TRP A 132 6.32 -11.26 5.44
C TRP A 132 7.35 -12.21 4.83
N HIS A 133 6.93 -13.37 4.32
CA HIS A 133 7.82 -14.30 3.62
C HIS A 133 8.42 -13.69 2.35
N TRP A 134 7.61 -12.94 1.57
CA TRP A 134 8.08 -12.27 0.37
C TRP A 134 9.17 -11.23 0.68
N LEU A 135 8.97 -10.39 1.67
CA LEU A 135 9.98 -9.44 2.11
C LEU A 135 11.26 -10.17 2.54
N ARG A 136 11.16 -11.19 3.38
CA ARG A 136 12.33 -11.96 3.83
C ARG A 136 13.12 -12.57 2.69
N ARG A 137 12.47 -13.08 1.65
CA ARG A 137 13.17 -13.59 0.46
C ARG A 137 13.98 -12.50 -0.26
N GLY A 138 13.56 -11.25 -0.19
CA GLY A 138 14.30 -10.10 -0.74
C GLY A 138 15.30 -9.47 0.22
N SER A 139 15.56 -10.06 1.38
CA SER A 139 16.35 -9.44 2.47
C SER A 139 17.82 -9.29 2.18
N MET A 140 18.41 -10.14 1.32
CA MET A 140 19.87 -10.19 1.07
C MET A 140 20.70 -10.25 2.39
N GLY A 141 20.20 -11.02 3.38
CA GLY A 141 20.83 -11.18 4.70
C GLY A 141 20.59 -10.02 5.69
N ARG A 142 19.81 -9.02 5.34
CA ARG A 142 19.45 -7.91 6.24
C ARG A 142 18.21 -8.23 7.05
N ARG A 143 18.13 -7.65 8.26
CA ARG A 143 16.99 -7.79 9.15
C ARG A 143 15.98 -6.66 8.94
N MET A 144 14.71 -6.97 9.16
CA MET A 144 13.61 -6.00 9.26
C MET A 144 12.52 -6.52 10.21
N GLN A 145 11.72 -5.64 10.73
CA GLN A 145 10.54 -5.95 11.52
C GLN A 145 9.30 -5.54 10.73
N MET A 146 8.26 -6.35 10.74
CA MET A 146 7.05 -6.05 9.98
C MET A 146 5.86 -5.77 10.90
N ILE A 147 5.13 -4.72 10.54
CA ILE A 147 3.78 -4.44 11.04
C ILE A 147 2.83 -4.50 9.85
N TYR A 148 1.80 -5.31 9.92
CA TYR A 148 0.73 -5.34 8.93
C TYR A 148 -0.45 -4.54 9.47
N LEU A 149 -0.73 -3.37 8.89
CA LEU A 149 -1.84 -2.52 9.27
C LEU A 149 -3.10 -2.93 8.51
N THR A 150 -4.12 -3.39 9.23
CA THR A 150 -5.45 -3.65 8.67
C THR A 150 -6.45 -2.57 9.10
N TRP A 151 -7.28 -2.16 8.16
CA TRP A 151 -8.24 -1.09 8.32
C TRP A 151 -9.60 -1.52 7.76
N PRO A 152 -10.74 -0.88 8.14
CA PRO A 152 -12.07 -1.27 7.69
C PRO A 152 -12.25 -1.04 6.17
N SER A 153 -11.64 -1.89 5.38
CA SER A 153 -11.58 -1.82 3.92
C SER A 153 -12.64 -2.67 3.24
N TYR A 154 -13.29 -3.54 3.98
CA TYR A 154 -14.34 -4.41 3.46
C TYR A 154 -15.67 -3.66 3.39
N SER A 155 -16.39 -3.85 2.30
CA SER A 155 -17.78 -3.46 2.14
C SER A 155 -18.47 -4.52 1.29
N PRO A 156 -19.63 -5.04 1.70
CA PRO A 156 -20.39 -5.93 0.84
C PRO A 156 -20.70 -5.18 -0.44
N LEU A 157 -20.41 -5.79 -1.57
CA LEU A 157 -20.64 -5.21 -2.88
C LEU A 157 -22.15 -4.98 -3.08
N GLY A 158 -22.55 -3.76 -2.90
CA GLY A 158 -23.86 -3.31 -3.32
C GLY A 158 -23.90 -2.98 -4.82
N PRO A 159 -25.07 -2.73 -5.39
CA PRO A 159 -25.24 -2.39 -6.80
C PRO A 159 -24.58 -1.07 -7.23
N MET A 160 -23.91 -0.35 -6.32
CA MET A 160 -23.29 0.95 -6.51
C MET A 160 -21.79 0.92 -6.22
N LEU A 161 -21.03 0.04 -6.88
CA LEU A 161 -19.59 -0.12 -6.69
C LEU A 161 -18.81 1.19 -6.69
N GLN A 162 -19.16 2.16 -7.53
CA GLN A 162 -18.52 3.46 -7.58
C GLN A 162 -18.68 4.27 -6.29
N LEU A 163 -19.88 4.25 -5.68
CA LEU A 163 -20.14 4.91 -4.40
C LEU A 163 -19.34 4.23 -3.28
N GLU A 164 -19.24 2.90 -3.31
CA GLU A 164 -18.44 2.13 -2.34
C GLU A 164 -16.95 2.45 -2.47
N VAL A 165 -16.41 2.51 -3.68
CA VAL A 165 -15.00 2.90 -3.92
C VAL A 165 -14.72 4.31 -3.37
N ASN A 166 -15.63 5.27 -3.58
CA ASN A 166 -15.51 6.63 -3.03
C ASN A 166 -15.57 6.65 -1.49
N LYS A 167 -16.48 5.87 -0.90
CA LYS A 167 -16.63 5.72 0.54
C LYS A 167 -15.38 5.09 1.17
N LEU A 168 -14.88 3.99 0.59
CA LEU A 168 -13.65 3.35 1.01
C LEU A 168 -12.45 4.28 0.85
N GLY A 169 -12.39 5.06 -0.23
CA GLY A 169 -11.35 6.07 -0.42
C GLY A 169 -11.36 7.15 0.68
N ARG A 170 -12.54 7.63 1.13
CA ARG A 170 -12.63 8.57 2.27
C ARG A 170 -12.20 7.90 3.58
N ARG A 171 -12.60 6.65 3.80
CA ARG A 171 -12.20 5.85 4.96
C ARG A 171 -10.69 5.59 4.97
N ALA A 172 -10.09 5.26 3.82
CA ALA A 172 -8.65 5.15 3.68
C ALA A 172 -7.93 6.44 4.10
N ALA A 173 -8.40 7.60 3.64
CA ALA A 173 -7.82 8.88 4.03
C ALA A 173 -7.90 9.13 5.55
N ARG A 174 -8.99 8.74 6.22
CA ARG A 174 -9.10 8.82 7.70
C ARG A 174 -8.13 7.89 8.39
N ASN A 175 -7.98 6.67 7.90
CA ASN A 175 -7.04 5.70 8.46
C ASN A 175 -5.58 6.14 8.34
N GLY A 176 -5.28 7.13 7.49
CA GLY A 176 -4.01 7.84 7.50
C GLY A 176 -3.68 8.53 8.82
N TYR A 177 -4.69 9.04 9.55
CA TYR A 177 -4.48 9.56 10.89
C TYR A 177 -3.97 8.49 11.85
N TYR A 178 -4.59 7.30 11.83
CA TYR A 178 -4.19 6.18 12.69
C TYR A 178 -2.84 5.59 12.30
N LEU A 179 -2.50 5.59 11.01
CA LEU A 179 -1.15 5.24 10.58
C LEU A 179 -0.12 6.27 11.08
N ALA A 180 -0.44 7.56 11.04
CA ALA A 180 0.43 8.59 11.59
C ALA A 180 0.63 8.43 13.10
N GLU A 181 -0.43 8.11 13.87
CA GLU A 181 -0.33 7.74 15.29
C GLU A 181 0.54 6.49 15.48
N LEU A 182 0.32 5.43 14.70
CA LEU A 182 1.12 4.20 14.79
C LEU A 182 2.61 4.47 14.59
N THR A 183 2.98 5.37 13.68
CA THR A 183 4.40 5.72 13.49
C THR A 183 5.03 6.36 14.71
N GLN A 184 4.25 6.98 15.60
CA GLN A 184 4.78 7.56 16.85
C GLN A 184 5.11 6.49 17.89
N HIS A 185 4.50 5.30 17.78
CA HIS A 185 4.78 4.16 18.65
C HIS A 185 6.01 3.34 18.22
N VAL A 186 6.53 3.56 17.00
CA VAL A 186 7.79 2.96 16.56
C VAL A 186 8.95 3.69 17.22
N PRO A 187 9.96 3.01 17.80
CA PRO A 187 11.14 3.67 18.38
C PRO A 187 11.79 4.65 17.37
N PRO A 188 12.25 5.83 17.84
CA PRO A 188 12.80 6.86 16.96
C PRO A 188 14.04 6.41 16.19
N GLU A 189 14.79 5.46 16.71
CA GLU A 189 16.00 4.88 16.12
C GLU A 189 15.67 3.92 14.97
N CYS A 190 14.42 3.45 14.86
CA CYS A 190 13.99 2.55 13.79
C CYS A 190 13.64 3.34 12.53
N PRO A 191 14.33 3.15 11.40
CA PRO A 191 13.87 3.64 10.12
C PRO A 191 12.53 2.97 9.74
N ILE A 192 11.64 3.69 9.07
CA ILE A 192 10.30 3.20 8.72
C ILE A 192 10.15 3.11 7.21
N CYS A 193 9.77 1.93 6.71
CA CYS A 193 9.22 1.79 5.37
C CYS A 193 7.69 1.74 5.43
N LEU A 194 7.02 2.61 4.70
CA LEU A 194 5.58 2.57 4.50
C LEU A 194 5.30 1.92 3.14
N LEU A 195 4.84 0.67 3.14
CA LEU A 195 4.52 -0.09 1.94
C LEU A 195 3.00 -0.19 1.79
N GLY A 196 2.45 0.35 0.71
CA GLY A 196 1.00 0.36 0.48
C GLY A 196 0.57 -0.26 -0.83
N HIS A 197 -0.57 -0.93 -0.81
CA HIS A 197 -1.22 -1.47 -2.00
C HIS A 197 -2.58 -0.80 -2.23
N SER A 198 -2.87 -0.42 -3.48
CA SER A 198 -4.18 0.14 -3.89
C SER A 198 -4.61 1.31 -2.97
N HIS A 199 -5.79 1.28 -2.34
CA HIS A 199 -6.19 2.29 -1.36
C HIS A 199 -5.29 2.37 -0.10
N GLY A 200 -4.48 1.37 0.19
CA GLY A 200 -3.43 1.46 1.23
C GLY A 200 -2.42 2.57 0.93
N THR A 201 -2.15 2.85 -0.34
CA THR A 201 -1.30 4.00 -0.74
C THR A 201 -1.94 5.34 -0.38
N ARG A 202 -3.29 5.40 -0.40
CA ARG A 202 -4.02 6.58 0.04
C ARG A 202 -3.98 6.77 1.56
N VAL A 203 -4.02 5.66 2.33
CA VAL A 203 -3.77 5.69 3.77
C VAL A 203 -2.40 6.30 4.05
N ILE A 204 -1.36 5.82 3.35
CA ILE A 204 0.02 6.29 3.54
C ILE A 204 0.19 7.74 3.09
N ALA A 205 -0.31 8.13 1.92
CA ALA A 205 -0.21 9.51 1.44
C ALA A 205 -0.89 10.50 2.41
N SER A 206 -2.02 10.09 2.98
CA SER A 206 -2.73 10.84 4.02
C SER A 206 -1.90 10.96 5.31
N ALA A 207 -1.30 9.86 5.80
CA ALA A 207 -0.45 9.86 6.98
C ALA A 207 0.77 10.76 6.80
N LEU A 208 1.49 10.64 5.69
CA LEU A 208 2.64 11.49 5.38
C LEU A 208 2.27 12.97 5.30
N HIS A 209 1.10 13.30 4.70
CA HIS A 209 0.59 14.66 4.64
C HIS A 209 0.32 15.25 6.03
N LEU A 210 -0.30 14.44 6.92
CA LEU A 210 -0.56 14.81 8.31
C LEU A 210 0.73 15.01 9.11
N LEU A 211 1.69 14.10 8.98
CA LEU A 211 3.01 14.19 9.63
C LEU A 211 3.78 15.44 9.20
N ALA A 212 3.57 15.92 7.99
CA ALA A 212 4.13 17.19 7.49
C ALA A 212 3.31 18.44 7.89
N GLY A 213 2.34 18.32 8.79
CA GLY A 213 1.49 19.43 9.25
C GLY A 213 0.39 19.80 8.28
N GLY A 214 -0.03 18.87 7.43
CA GLY A 214 -1.24 19.01 6.62
C GLY A 214 -2.49 18.64 7.41
N SER A 215 -3.66 18.81 6.77
CA SER A 215 -4.95 18.41 7.33
C SER A 215 -5.69 17.45 6.40
N VAL A 216 -6.41 16.51 6.99
CA VAL A 216 -7.23 15.55 6.25
C VAL A 216 -8.64 15.58 6.81
N GLN A 217 -9.62 15.91 5.97
CA GLN A 217 -11.04 16.03 6.37
C GLN A 217 -11.23 16.97 7.59
N GLY A 218 -10.49 18.08 7.63
CA GLY A 218 -10.56 19.08 8.69
C GLY A 218 -9.72 18.77 9.95
N VAL A 219 -9.08 17.60 10.03
CA VAL A 219 -8.28 17.19 11.19
C VAL A 219 -6.80 17.28 10.90
N CYS A 220 -6.03 17.88 11.82
CA CYS A 220 -4.57 17.92 11.84
C CYS A 220 -4.04 16.89 12.84
N HIS A 221 -2.82 16.40 12.61
CA HIS A 221 -2.15 15.52 13.55
C HIS A 221 -1.35 16.34 14.59
N PRO A 222 -1.47 16.04 15.90
CA PRO A 222 -0.83 16.86 16.94
C PRO A 222 0.70 16.77 16.92
N TYR A 223 1.25 15.64 16.52
CA TYR A 223 2.69 15.41 16.39
C TYR A 223 3.22 15.77 15.00
N ALA A 224 2.49 16.64 14.29
CA ALA A 224 2.96 17.17 13.02
C ALA A 224 4.33 17.84 13.20
N ARG A 225 5.25 17.54 12.30
CA ARG A 225 6.64 18.02 12.31
C ARG A 225 7.53 17.47 13.43
N ALA A 226 7.21 16.32 14.02
CA ALA A 226 8.18 15.57 14.79
C ALA A 226 9.40 15.28 13.89
N ALA A 227 10.38 16.16 13.98
CA ALA A 227 11.52 16.19 13.09
C ALA A 227 12.37 14.92 13.24
N GLY A 228 12.91 14.40 12.14
CA GLY A 228 13.98 13.43 12.18
C GLY A 228 13.61 11.97 11.88
N ARG A 229 12.35 11.65 11.60
CA ARG A 229 12.00 10.27 11.23
C ARG A 229 12.54 9.91 9.84
N HIS A 230 13.29 8.81 9.76
CA HIS A 230 13.75 8.25 8.51
C HIS A 230 12.64 7.40 7.90
N ILE A 231 11.82 7.99 7.01
CA ILE A 231 10.71 7.31 6.34
C ILE A 231 11.05 7.15 4.86
N ARG A 232 10.92 5.93 4.33
CA ARG A 232 10.88 5.60 2.90
C ARG A 232 9.54 5.01 2.56
N THR A 233 9.09 5.18 1.32
CA THR A 233 7.73 4.82 0.94
C THR A 233 7.74 3.98 -0.33
N VAL A 234 6.88 2.95 -0.37
CA VAL A 234 6.64 2.13 -1.57
C VAL A 234 5.14 2.07 -1.84
N PHE A 235 4.75 2.42 -3.05
CA PHE A 235 3.39 2.33 -3.55
C PHE A 235 3.28 1.24 -4.61
N ALA A 236 2.34 0.32 -4.44
CA ALA A 236 1.98 -0.70 -5.41
C ALA A 236 0.52 -0.50 -5.84
N ALA A 237 0.24 -0.53 -7.14
CA ALA A 237 -1.10 -0.31 -7.70
C ALA A 237 -1.79 0.94 -7.11
N SER A 238 -1.08 2.06 -7.05
CA SER A 238 -1.47 3.25 -6.29
C SER A 238 -2.80 3.86 -6.73
N ALA A 239 -3.80 3.85 -5.84
CA ALA A 239 -5.14 4.38 -6.05
C ALA A 239 -5.30 5.81 -5.48
N ILE A 240 -4.37 6.69 -5.81
CA ILE A 240 -4.44 8.16 -5.65
C ILE A 240 -4.32 8.81 -7.02
N ASP A 241 -4.82 10.03 -7.20
CA ASP A 241 -4.61 10.75 -8.46
C ASP A 241 -3.14 11.16 -8.59
N HIS A 242 -2.61 11.15 -9.81
CA HIS A 242 -1.20 11.41 -10.06
C HIS A 242 -0.74 12.78 -9.54
N ASP A 243 -1.64 13.77 -9.47
CA ASP A 243 -1.37 15.14 -9.06
C ASP A 243 -1.61 15.42 -7.56
N TRP A 244 -2.10 14.45 -6.77
CA TRP A 244 -2.42 14.69 -5.35
C TRP A 244 -1.21 14.98 -4.47
N LEU A 245 -0.02 14.63 -4.92
CA LEU A 245 1.24 14.94 -4.22
C LEU A 245 1.77 16.33 -4.57
N ASN A 246 1.23 17.00 -5.58
CA ASN A 246 1.65 18.33 -5.98
C ASN A 246 1.35 19.39 -4.89
N PRO A 247 2.14 20.46 -4.77
CA PRO A 247 1.88 21.54 -3.83
C PRO A 247 0.44 22.06 -3.95
N SER A 248 -0.20 22.31 -2.82
CA SER A 248 -1.60 22.76 -2.72
C SER A 248 -2.66 21.73 -3.15
N HIS A 249 -2.27 20.55 -3.61
CA HIS A 249 -3.18 19.43 -3.87
C HIS A 249 -3.44 18.61 -2.60
N ARG A 250 -4.29 17.57 -2.73
CA ARG A 250 -4.87 16.81 -1.63
C ARG A 250 -3.86 16.32 -0.57
N TYR A 251 -2.70 15.84 -0.99
CA TYR A 251 -1.63 15.35 -0.11
C TYR A 251 -0.29 16.07 -0.41
N GLY A 252 -0.36 17.35 -0.78
CA GLY A 252 0.77 18.13 -1.27
C GLY A 252 1.92 18.33 -0.29
N ARG A 253 1.77 17.91 0.97
CA ARG A 253 2.85 17.91 1.97
C ARG A 253 3.46 16.52 2.19
N ALA A 254 2.91 15.46 1.56
CA ALA A 254 3.34 14.09 1.84
C ALA A 254 4.83 13.87 1.59
N LEU A 255 5.38 14.42 0.52
CA LEU A 255 6.80 14.30 0.18
C LEU A 255 7.75 15.01 1.17
N CYS A 256 7.23 15.88 2.05
CA CYS A 256 8.03 16.51 3.11
C CYS A 256 8.38 15.51 4.22
N SER A 257 7.56 14.48 4.43
CA SER A 257 7.73 13.49 5.51
C SER A 257 8.37 12.19 5.04
N THR A 258 8.74 12.05 3.77
CA THR A 258 9.45 10.88 3.27
C THR A 258 10.77 11.27 2.61
N GLN A 259 11.80 10.42 2.77
CA GLN A 259 13.08 10.59 2.09
C GLN A 259 12.95 10.32 0.59
N CYS A 260 12.23 9.25 0.24
CA CYS A 260 11.99 8.85 -1.14
C CYS A 260 10.72 8.00 -1.23
N LEU A 261 10.13 7.96 -2.43
CA LEU A 261 8.96 7.19 -2.77
C LEU A 261 9.23 6.37 -4.03
N LEU A 262 9.04 5.05 -3.95
CA LEU A 262 9.00 4.15 -5.09
C LEU A 262 7.54 3.92 -5.48
N ASN A 263 7.19 4.20 -6.71
CA ASN A 263 5.89 3.88 -7.28
C ASN A 263 6.04 2.70 -8.26
N LEU A 264 5.51 1.54 -7.91
CA LEU A 264 5.44 0.38 -8.80
C LEU A 264 4.29 0.62 -9.78
N GLN A 265 4.61 1.17 -10.94
CA GLN A 265 3.67 1.56 -11.97
C GLN A 265 3.26 0.36 -12.83
N ASN A 266 1.96 0.08 -12.95
CA ASN A 266 1.42 -0.93 -13.84
C ASN A 266 0.44 -0.30 -14.84
N ARG A 267 0.86 -0.09 -16.07
CA ARG A 267 0.07 0.53 -17.14
C ARG A 267 -1.07 -0.36 -17.66
N ARG A 268 -1.07 -1.66 -17.33
CA ARG A 268 -2.10 -2.63 -17.75
C ARG A 268 -3.10 -2.94 -16.63
N ASP A 269 -3.00 -2.29 -15.46
CA ASP A 269 -3.88 -2.54 -14.32
C ASP A 269 -5.35 -2.20 -14.66
N PRO A 270 -6.26 -3.19 -14.71
CA PRO A 270 -7.64 -2.96 -15.12
C PRO A 270 -8.45 -2.20 -14.05
N ALA A 271 -8.17 -2.43 -12.77
CA ALA A 271 -8.88 -1.76 -11.68
C ALA A 271 -8.53 -0.27 -11.62
N LEU A 272 -7.26 0.07 -11.86
CA LEU A 272 -6.84 1.48 -11.91
C LEU A 272 -7.40 2.21 -13.14
N ARG A 273 -7.59 1.54 -14.27
CA ARG A 273 -8.26 2.13 -15.43
C ARG A 273 -9.71 2.51 -15.12
N ILE A 274 -10.43 1.65 -14.39
CA ILE A 274 -11.82 1.90 -13.96
C ILE A 274 -11.87 2.97 -12.85
N TYR A 275 -10.84 3.07 -12.01
CA TYR A 275 -10.72 4.09 -10.97
C TYR A 275 -10.91 5.51 -11.51
N SER A 276 -10.44 5.81 -12.71
CA SER A 276 -10.61 7.10 -13.38
C SER A 276 -12.08 7.43 -13.72
N CYS A 277 -12.95 6.41 -13.81
CA CYS A 277 -14.37 6.58 -14.12
C CYS A 277 -15.21 7.01 -12.90
N ARG A 278 -14.64 7.09 -11.69
CA ARG A 278 -15.36 7.43 -10.45
C ARG A 278 -16.02 8.80 -10.44
N LEU A 279 -15.44 9.75 -11.14
CA LEU A 279 -15.95 11.11 -11.37
C LEU A 279 -15.52 11.55 -12.78
N PRO A 280 -16.30 11.21 -13.83
CA PRO A 280 -15.86 11.25 -15.22
C PRO A 280 -15.26 12.58 -15.70
N LEU A 281 -15.72 13.69 -15.14
CA LEU A 281 -15.29 15.02 -15.60
C LEU A 281 -14.11 15.61 -14.82
N ILE A 282 -13.84 15.11 -13.61
CA ILE A 282 -12.85 15.69 -12.69
C ILE A 282 -11.83 14.69 -12.13
N ALA A 283 -12.06 13.40 -12.31
CA ALA A 283 -11.11 12.39 -11.88
C ALA A 283 -9.87 12.38 -12.79
N LYS A 284 -8.71 12.45 -12.15
CA LYS A 284 -7.43 12.29 -12.81
C LYS A 284 -7.06 10.83 -12.93
N GLN A 285 -6.08 10.54 -13.79
CA GLN A 285 -5.51 9.19 -13.88
C GLN A 285 -4.85 8.80 -12.55
N PRO A 286 -4.94 7.53 -12.13
CA PRO A 286 -4.32 7.09 -10.91
C PRO A 286 -2.80 7.02 -11.02
N PHE A 287 -2.12 7.37 -9.93
CA PHE A 287 -0.67 7.41 -9.86
C PHE A 287 -0.02 6.06 -10.16
N GLY A 288 -0.62 4.95 -9.73
CA GLY A 288 -0.15 3.60 -10.05
C GLY A 288 -0.25 3.21 -11.52
N LEU A 289 -1.04 3.95 -12.33
CA LEU A 289 -1.17 3.71 -13.77
C LEU A 289 -0.20 4.58 -14.59
N THR A 290 -0.04 5.85 -14.22
CA THR A 290 0.67 6.84 -15.03
C THR A 290 1.99 7.31 -14.44
N GLY A 291 2.24 7.11 -13.14
CA GLY A 291 3.33 7.78 -12.44
C GLY A 291 3.17 9.30 -12.40
N LEU A 292 4.24 10.03 -12.12
CA LEU A 292 4.27 11.50 -12.22
C LEU A 292 4.35 11.92 -13.69
N THR A 293 3.41 12.76 -14.11
CA THR A 293 3.48 13.40 -15.42
C THR A 293 4.60 14.45 -15.46
N PHE A 294 4.98 14.89 -16.67
CA PHE A 294 5.95 15.98 -16.84
C PHE A 294 5.49 17.26 -16.10
N ARG A 295 4.18 17.55 -16.14
CA ARG A 295 3.59 18.71 -15.44
C ARG A 295 3.73 18.57 -13.92
N ASP A 296 3.49 17.37 -13.38
CA ASP A 296 3.67 17.10 -11.94
C ASP A 296 5.12 17.29 -11.52
N ARG A 297 6.08 16.75 -12.27
CA ARG A 297 7.50 16.90 -11.98
C ARG A 297 7.92 18.38 -11.99
N ARG A 298 7.38 19.19 -12.91
CA ARG A 298 7.60 20.66 -12.91
C ARG A 298 7.02 21.35 -11.68
N GLN A 299 5.80 20.99 -11.27
CA GLN A 299 5.14 21.58 -10.09
C GLN A 299 5.83 21.17 -8.78
N LEU A 300 6.31 19.94 -8.70
CA LEU A 300 7.04 19.43 -7.55
C LEU A 300 8.47 19.99 -7.44
N GLY A 301 9.09 20.37 -8.54
CA GLY A 301 10.47 20.84 -8.55
C GLY A 301 11.41 19.80 -7.92
N ALA A 302 12.22 20.21 -6.95
CA ALA A 302 13.16 19.33 -6.25
C ALA A 302 12.47 18.16 -5.52
N TRP A 303 11.22 18.31 -5.07
CA TRP A 303 10.46 17.23 -4.43
C TRP A 303 10.15 16.08 -5.40
N GLY A 304 10.04 16.37 -6.69
CA GLY A 304 9.81 15.35 -7.73
C GLY A 304 10.96 14.35 -7.86
N GLN A 305 12.19 14.73 -7.46
CA GLN A 305 13.36 13.85 -7.46
C GLN A 305 13.26 12.74 -6.39
N LYS A 306 12.44 12.95 -5.37
CA LYS A 306 12.16 11.91 -4.35
C LYS A 306 11.32 10.75 -4.89
N VAL A 307 10.65 10.93 -6.03
CA VAL A 307 9.71 9.96 -6.59
C VAL A 307 10.37 9.21 -7.73
N ASN A 308 10.47 7.90 -7.55
CA ASN A 308 10.93 6.95 -8.56
C ASN A 308 9.75 6.13 -9.08
N ASP A 309 9.39 6.32 -10.36
CA ASP A 309 8.40 5.51 -11.04
C ASP A 309 9.11 4.29 -11.65
N TYR A 310 8.80 3.09 -11.15
CA TYR A 310 9.35 1.81 -11.61
C TYR A 310 8.27 1.02 -12.34
N ASP A 311 8.44 0.83 -13.65
CA ASP A 311 7.48 0.12 -14.49
C ASP A 311 7.52 -1.38 -14.22
N VAL A 312 6.41 -1.92 -13.70
CA VAL A 312 6.21 -3.34 -13.42
C VAL A 312 5.21 -3.99 -14.37
N THR A 313 4.85 -3.31 -15.46
CA THR A 313 3.79 -3.73 -16.38
C THR A 313 4.03 -5.12 -16.93
N GLU A 314 5.25 -5.43 -17.35
CA GLU A 314 5.58 -6.75 -17.91
C GLU A 314 5.68 -7.84 -16.84
N VAL A 315 6.01 -7.47 -15.59
CA VAL A 315 6.13 -8.41 -14.47
C VAL A 315 4.75 -8.79 -13.90
N ILE A 316 3.85 -7.81 -13.81
CA ILE A 316 2.51 -7.96 -13.20
C ILE A 316 1.44 -8.27 -14.25
N GLY A 317 1.57 -7.72 -15.45
CA GLY A 317 0.57 -7.87 -16.51
C GLY A 317 -0.77 -7.20 -16.17
N ALA A 318 -1.87 -7.78 -16.64
CA ALA A 318 -3.22 -7.26 -16.45
C ALA A 318 -3.79 -7.71 -15.08
N ALA A 319 -3.11 -7.39 -13.98
CA ALA A 319 -3.51 -7.75 -12.63
C ALA A 319 -3.42 -6.57 -11.67
N HIS A 320 -4.23 -6.60 -10.61
CA HIS A 320 -4.32 -5.55 -9.59
C HIS A 320 -4.02 -6.05 -8.18
N LEU A 321 -4.44 -7.29 -7.85
CA LEU A 321 -4.44 -7.79 -6.48
C LEU A 321 -3.02 -7.95 -5.92
N TRP A 322 -2.88 -7.76 -4.60
CA TRP A 322 -1.61 -7.86 -3.89
C TRP A 322 -0.87 -9.19 -4.07
N PRO A 323 -1.54 -10.37 -4.16
CA PRO A 323 -0.88 -11.64 -4.46
C PRO A 323 -0.03 -11.65 -5.73
N TYR A 324 -0.38 -10.91 -6.76
CA TYR A 324 0.44 -10.82 -7.97
C TYR A 324 1.77 -10.10 -7.75
N TYR A 325 1.88 -9.26 -6.72
CA TYR A 325 3.09 -8.54 -6.35
C TYR A 325 4.00 -9.39 -5.44
N PHE A 326 3.47 -9.94 -4.34
CA PHE A 326 4.30 -10.71 -3.40
C PHE A 326 4.70 -12.10 -3.92
N ASN A 327 4.12 -12.59 -5.01
CA ASN A 327 4.59 -13.79 -5.69
C ASN A 327 5.78 -13.55 -6.63
N ARG A 328 6.27 -12.30 -6.76
CA ARG A 328 7.39 -11.93 -7.64
C ARG A 328 8.62 -11.58 -6.81
N ILE A 329 9.63 -12.45 -6.85
CA ILE A 329 10.90 -12.21 -6.14
C ILE A 329 11.65 -10.97 -6.66
N SER A 330 11.55 -10.69 -7.98
CA SER A 330 12.13 -9.50 -8.57
C SER A 330 11.61 -8.20 -7.93
N LEU A 331 10.34 -8.18 -7.52
CA LEU A 331 9.77 -7.02 -6.82
C LEU A 331 10.25 -6.95 -5.36
N ALA A 332 10.49 -8.09 -4.68
CA ALA A 332 11.13 -8.07 -3.36
C ALA A 332 12.52 -7.43 -3.43
N CYS A 333 13.28 -7.75 -4.48
CA CYS A 333 14.58 -7.11 -4.74
C CYS A 333 14.44 -5.61 -5.08
N ALA A 334 13.45 -5.24 -5.88
CA ALA A 334 13.21 -3.83 -6.24
C ALA A 334 12.86 -2.95 -5.03
N VAL A 335 12.10 -3.47 -4.05
CA VAL A 335 11.76 -2.73 -2.84
C VAL A 335 12.83 -2.80 -1.74
N HIS A 336 13.86 -3.62 -1.91
CA HIS A 336 14.89 -3.89 -0.89
C HIS A 336 15.44 -2.59 -0.27
N ASN A 337 15.89 -1.66 -1.10
CA ASN A 337 16.52 -0.41 -0.63
C ASN A 337 15.56 0.48 0.17
N TYR A 338 14.24 0.31 0.00
CA TYR A 338 13.21 1.05 0.72
C TYR A 338 12.87 0.38 2.06
N VAL A 339 12.92 -0.95 2.09
CA VAL A 339 12.53 -1.75 3.27
C VAL A 339 13.69 -1.93 4.25
N TYR A 340 14.89 -2.21 3.75
CA TYR A 340 16.05 -2.59 4.57
C TYR A 340 17.02 -1.46 4.86
N PHE A 341 16.81 -0.27 4.30
CA PHE A 341 17.61 0.94 4.54
C PHE A 341 19.11 0.71 4.42
N PRO A 342 19.65 0.16 3.32
CA PRO A 342 21.09 0.16 3.09
C PRO A 342 21.56 1.62 3.05
N GLU A 343 22.84 1.86 3.41
CA GLU A 343 23.41 3.21 3.60
C GLU A 343 23.30 4.12 2.37
N ARG A 344 23.16 3.55 1.16
CA ARG A 344 22.97 4.31 -0.09
C ARG A 344 21.76 3.79 -0.88
N ILE A 345 20.88 4.69 -1.28
CA ILE A 345 19.96 4.43 -2.38
C ILE A 345 20.74 4.70 -3.66
N PRO A 346 20.90 3.73 -4.58
CA PRO A 346 21.50 4.03 -5.87
C PRO A 346 20.67 5.11 -6.56
N PRO A 347 21.29 6.07 -7.26
CA PRO A 347 20.56 7.02 -8.08
C PRO A 347 19.65 6.24 -9.03
N SER A 348 18.40 6.68 -9.17
CA SER A 348 17.46 6.14 -10.16
C SER A 348 18.20 6.07 -11.49
N ALA A 349 18.27 4.87 -12.08
CA ALA A 349 18.63 4.77 -13.47
C ALA A 349 17.58 5.58 -14.24
N ALA A 350 17.94 6.79 -14.63
CA ALA A 350 17.12 7.60 -15.50
C ALA A 350 16.82 6.71 -16.70
N SER A 351 15.55 6.41 -16.90
CA SER A 351 15.10 5.78 -18.12
C SER A 351 15.59 6.64 -19.29
N SER A 352 16.73 6.25 -19.86
CA SER A 352 17.14 6.70 -21.16
C SER A 352 16.09 6.18 -22.12
N ASN A 353 15.11 7.01 -22.46
CA ASN A 353 14.53 7.19 -23.80
C ASN A 353 13.53 8.34 -23.76
#